data_6bc923ae1c43ec0adf2012c3e2adab4f
#
_entry.id   6bc923ae1c43ec0adf2012c3e2adab4f
#
_cell.length_a   1.000
_cell.length_b   1.000
_cell.length_c   1.000
_cell.angle_alpha   90.00
_cell.angle_beta   90.00
_cell.angle_gamma   90.00
#
_symmetry.space_group_name_H-M   'P 1'
#
loop_
_entity.id
_entity.type
_entity.pdbx_description
1 polymer ?
#
loop_
_entity_poly.entity_id
_entity_poly.type
_entity_poly.pdbx_seq_one_letter_code
_entity_poly.pdbx_strand_id
1 'polypeptide(L)'
;NRESLVVMNELGSGTDPAEGMGIAIAILEELRKSGCLYLVTTHYPEVKQYGENAEGVCNARMAFDRETLKPKYRLEIGRAGESCAFYIAKSLGMPADMLRRASQAAYGENGSPDIMDALPEQLERRSAPVIQKEKIHKNHQTEADAFRLGDCVMVYPDKKTGIVCRTANEKGVLQVQLQDKKIW
;
A
#
# COMPACT_ATOMS: atom_id res chain seq x y z
N ASN A 1 28.54 21.33 8.93
CA ASN A 1 29.51 22.33 8.43
C ASN A 1 29.67 22.17 6.92
N ARG A 2 30.38 23.09 6.27
CA ARG A 2 30.55 23.11 4.81
C ARG A 2 31.31 21.92 4.22
N GLU A 3 32.02 21.16 5.02
CA GLU A 3 32.79 19.99 4.62
C GLU A 3 32.01 18.66 4.85
N SER A 4 30.75 18.76 5.27
CA SER A 4 29.92 17.58 5.55
C SER A 4 29.04 17.23 4.37
N LEU A 5 28.81 15.94 4.18
CA LEU A 5 27.74 15.38 3.34
C LEU A 5 26.67 14.76 4.25
N VAL A 6 25.45 15.22 4.12
CA VAL A 6 24.29 14.71 4.85
C VAL A 6 23.39 13.92 3.89
N VAL A 7 23.05 12.70 4.24
CA VAL A 7 22.14 11.86 3.46
C VAL A 7 20.96 11.46 4.34
N MET A 8 19.75 11.79 3.90
CA MET A 8 18.51 11.46 4.62
C MET A 8 17.55 10.75 3.68
N ASN A 9 16.95 9.68 4.14
CA ASN A 9 15.96 8.94 3.38
C ASN A 9 14.57 9.10 4.00
N GLU A 10 13.57 9.37 3.14
CA GLU A 10 12.17 9.57 3.52
C GLU A 10 11.97 10.60 4.65
N LEU A 11 12.60 11.76 4.49
CA LEU A 11 12.57 12.84 5.48
C LEU A 11 11.12 13.25 5.79
N GLY A 12 10.78 13.27 7.09
CA GLY A 12 9.48 13.63 7.61
C GLY A 12 8.45 12.50 7.61
N SER A 13 8.79 11.28 7.13
CA SER A 13 7.86 10.14 7.15
C SER A 13 7.67 9.57 8.56
N GLY A 14 6.55 8.85 8.76
CA GLY A 14 6.26 8.14 10.01
C GLY A 14 5.54 8.96 11.10
N THR A 15 5.08 10.16 10.78
CA THR A 15 4.25 11.00 11.65
C THR A 15 3.03 11.56 10.88
N ASP A 16 2.27 12.47 11.48
CA ASP A 16 1.23 13.22 10.78
C ASP A 16 1.83 13.92 9.54
N PRO A 17 1.17 13.83 8.36
CA PRO A 17 1.72 14.37 7.12
C PRO A 17 2.03 15.87 7.17
N ALA A 18 1.19 16.68 7.81
CA ALA A 18 1.40 18.12 7.90
C ALA A 18 2.58 18.47 8.83
N GLU A 19 2.69 17.75 9.95
CA GLU A 19 3.81 17.92 10.88
C GLU A 19 5.11 17.42 10.25
N GLY A 20 5.09 16.24 9.61
CA GLY A 20 6.24 15.66 8.93
C GLY A 20 6.78 16.54 7.81
N MET A 21 5.91 17.12 7.02
CA MET A 21 6.25 18.09 5.98
C MET A 21 6.88 19.36 6.58
N GLY A 22 6.28 19.92 7.64
CA GLY A 22 6.82 21.11 8.32
C GLY A 22 8.22 20.86 8.90
N ILE A 23 8.44 19.71 9.55
CA ILE A 23 9.73 19.27 10.07
C ILE A 23 10.75 19.12 8.93
N ALA A 24 10.33 18.51 7.81
CA ALA A 24 11.21 18.32 6.66
C ALA A 24 11.71 19.64 6.09
N ILE A 25 10.83 20.62 5.90
CA ILE A 25 11.21 21.96 5.41
C ILE A 25 12.16 22.65 6.39
N ALA A 26 11.87 22.62 7.69
CA ALA A 26 12.72 23.24 8.70
C ALA A 26 14.14 22.64 8.71
N ILE A 27 14.26 21.32 8.60
CA ILE A 27 15.55 20.63 8.50
C ILE A 27 16.30 21.03 7.23
N LEU A 28 15.63 21.10 6.08
CA LEU A 28 16.25 21.50 4.81
C LEU A 28 16.76 22.94 4.88
N GLU A 29 16.03 23.84 5.53
CA GLU A 29 16.51 25.22 5.73
C GLU A 29 17.77 25.28 6.59
N GLU A 30 17.84 24.51 7.66
CA GLU A 30 19.05 24.45 8.50
C GLU A 30 20.24 23.82 7.76
N LEU A 31 20.01 22.78 6.97
CA LEU A 31 21.06 22.20 6.12
C LEU A 31 21.59 23.24 5.11
N ARG A 32 20.67 23.95 4.46
CA ARG A 32 21.04 25.04 3.52
C ARG A 32 21.85 26.13 4.18
N LYS A 33 21.45 26.63 5.36
CA LYS A 33 22.19 27.64 6.12
C LYS A 33 23.58 27.16 6.55
N SER A 34 23.71 25.88 6.87
CA SER A 34 25.02 25.31 7.26
C SER A 34 26.02 25.25 6.12
N GLY A 35 25.57 25.34 4.87
CA GLY A 35 26.37 25.25 3.66
C GLY A 35 26.97 23.87 3.38
N CYS A 36 26.47 22.81 4.04
CA CYS A 36 26.87 21.45 3.77
C CYS A 36 26.25 20.93 2.46
N LEU A 37 26.85 19.90 1.88
CA LEU A 37 26.18 19.13 0.83
C LEU A 37 25.15 18.20 1.46
N TYR A 38 23.99 18.07 0.83
CA TYR A 38 22.99 17.13 1.29
C TYR A 38 22.22 16.46 0.15
N LEU A 39 21.81 15.22 0.39
CA LEU A 39 20.93 14.43 -0.44
C LEU A 39 19.76 13.97 0.42
N VAL A 40 18.55 14.34 0.03
CA VAL A 40 17.35 14.03 0.80
C VAL A 40 16.31 13.41 -0.12
N THR A 41 15.72 12.30 0.29
CA THR A 41 14.56 11.74 -0.38
C THR A 41 13.30 12.05 0.41
N THR A 42 12.22 12.38 -0.29
CA THR A 42 10.89 12.61 0.29
C THR A 42 9.81 12.39 -0.75
N HIS A 43 8.59 12.20 -0.29
CA HIS A 43 7.40 12.09 -1.13
C HIS A 43 6.44 13.28 -0.99
N TYR A 44 6.76 14.27 -0.14
CA TYR A 44 5.90 15.44 0.09
C TYR A 44 5.93 16.41 -1.09
N PRO A 45 4.76 16.75 -1.68
CA PRO A 45 4.68 17.71 -2.79
C PRO A 45 5.21 19.10 -2.42
N GLU A 46 4.96 19.56 -1.20
CA GLU A 46 5.37 20.87 -0.71
C GLU A 46 6.88 20.98 -0.59
N VAL A 47 7.58 19.90 -0.25
CA VAL A 47 9.05 19.86 -0.24
C VAL A 47 9.61 19.94 -1.66
N LYS A 48 8.92 19.36 -2.66
CA LYS A 48 9.30 19.54 -4.07
C LYS A 48 9.17 21.01 -4.49
N GLN A 49 8.07 21.66 -4.11
CA GLN A 49 7.85 23.07 -4.37
C GLN A 49 8.88 23.95 -3.66
N TYR A 50 9.25 23.60 -2.42
CA TYR A 50 10.37 24.25 -1.71
C TYR A 50 11.67 24.16 -2.52
N GLY A 51 12.00 22.97 -3.04
CA GLY A 51 13.20 22.76 -3.86
C GLY A 51 13.21 23.50 -5.20
N GLU A 52 12.05 23.89 -5.73
CA GLU A 52 11.94 24.72 -6.94
C GLU A 52 12.22 26.21 -6.65
N ASN A 53 11.93 26.69 -5.44
CA ASN A 53 11.98 28.09 -5.09
C ASN A 53 13.20 28.46 -4.23
N ALA A 54 13.82 27.50 -3.56
CA ALA A 54 14.93 27.74 -2.64
C ALA A 54 16.26 27.78 -3.40
N GLU A 55 16.99 28.92 -3.27
CA GLU A 55 18.32 29.06 -3.85
C GLU A 55 19.29 28.02 -3.26
N GLY A 56 20.09 27.39 -4.13
CA GLY A 56 21.06 26.36 -3.75
C GLY A 56 20.45 24.98 -3.51
N VAL A 57 19.17 24.81 -3.76
CA VAL A 57 18.48 23.52 -3.74
C VAL A 57 18.14 23.08 -5.16
N CYS A 58 18.29 21.81 -5.46
CA CYS A 58 17.97 21.26 -6.77
C CYS A 58 17.13 19.99 -6.62
N ASN A 59 15.97 19.99 -7.23
CA ASN A 59 15.15 18.79 -7.33
C ASN A 59 15.79 17.77 -8.25
N ALA A 60 15.62 16.49 -7.91
CA ALA A 60 15.99 15.39 -8.77
C ALA A 60 14.95 14.28 -8.64
N ARG A 61 14.80 13.45 -9.70
CA ARG A 61 13.93 12.29 -9.68
C ARG A 61 14.62 11.06 -10.22
N MET A 62 14.17 9.91 -9.78
CA MET A 62 14.50 8.65 -10.45
C MET A 62 13.60 8.48 -11.67
N ALA A 63 14.21 8.25 -12.84
CA ALA A 63 13.48 8.00 -14.08
C ALA A 63 12.65 6.71 -13.93
N PHE A 64 11.37 6.81 -14.33
CA PHE A 64 10.42 5.72 -14.26
C PHE A 64 9.77 5.52 -15.64
N ASP A 65 9.58 4.29 -16.04
CA ASP A 65 8.91 3.94 -17.26
C ASP A 65 7.42 3.75 -16.99
N ARG A 66 6.58 4.62 -17.55
CA ARG A 66 5.12 4.59 -17.34
C ARG A 66 4.43 3.45 -18.09
N GLU A 67 5.02 2.95 -19.16
CA GLU A 67 4.45 1.85 -19.95
C GLU A 67 4.74 0.50 -19.30
N THR A 68 6.00 0.29 -18.92
CA THR A 68 6.43 -0.98 -18.31
C THR A 68 6.31 -0.99 -16.80
N LEU A 69 6.04 0.15 -16.17
CA LEU A 69 5.99 0.36 -14.71
C LEU A 69 7.28 -0.07 -14.00
N LYS A 70 8.42 0.10 -14.66
CA LYS A 70 9.72 -0.27 -14.10
C LYS A 70 10.60 0.95 -13.83
N PRO A 71 11.37 0.95 -12.73
CA PRO A 71 12.37 1.97 -12.50
C PRO A 71 13.49 1.85 -13.53
N LYS A 72 13.91 2.98 -14.11
CA LYS A 72 15.03 3.04 -15.05
C LYS A 72 16.39 3.18 -14.36
N TYR A 73 16.41 3.30 -13.03
CA TYR A 73 17.62 3.49 -12.21
C TYR A 73 18.52 4.63 -12.69
N ARG A 74 17.93 5.65 -13.29
CA ARG A 74 18.62 6.85 -13.79
C ARG A 74 18.13 8.07 -13.04
N LEU A 75 19.05 8.81 -12.43
CA LEU A 75 18.75 10.08 -11.77
C LEU A 75 18.65 11.20 -12.81
N GLU A 76 17.56 11.95 -12.78
CA GLU A 76 17.31 13.14 -13.59
C GLU A 76 17.34 14.36 -12.66
N ILE A 77 18.37 15.19 -12.82
CA ILE A 77 18.59 16.42 -12.03
C ILE A 77 17.80 17.58 -12.65
N GLY A 78 17.30 18.48 -11.80
CA GLY A 78 16.54 19.66 -12.22
C GLY A 78 15.06 19.37 -12.47
N ARG A 79 14.56 18.19 -12.11
CA ARG A 79 13.15 17.83 -12.26
C ARG A 79 12.60 17.18 -10.99
N ALA A 80 11.44 17.64 -10.55
CA ALA A 80 10.71 16.99 -9.47
C ALA A 80 10.08 15.66 -9.95
N GLY A 81 9.98 14.69 -9.04
CA GLY A 81 9.30 13.42 -9.33
C GLY A 81 7.78 13.60 -9.40
N GLU A 82 7.15 12.97 -10.37
CA GLU A 82 5.69 12.87 -10.46
C GLU A 82 5.20 11.64 -9.69
N SER A 83 3.96 11.67 -9.21
CA SER A 83 3.33 10.50 -8.61
C SER A 83 2.88 9.53 -9.71
N CYS A 84 3.23 8.25 -9.57
CA CYS A 84 2.80 7.18 -10.48
C CYS A 84 1.79 6.22 -9.83
N ALA A 85 1.26 6.56 -8.64
CA ALA A 85 0.40 5.67 -7.86
C ALA A 85 -0.85 5.22 -8.63
N PHE A 86 -1.52 6.13 -9.32
CA PHE A 86 -2.72 5.79 -10.11
C PHE A 86 -2.41 4.94 -11.35
N TYR A 87 -1.27 5.17 -12.00
CA TYR A 87 -0.81 4.32 -13.11
C TYR A 87 -0.54 2.90 -12.64
N ILE A 88 0.10 2.76 -11.49
CA ILE A 88 0.37 1.46 -10.88
C ILE A 88 -0.94 0.80 -10.47
N ALA A 89 -1.85 1.51 -9.79
CA ALA A 89 -3.15 0.97 -9.41
C ALA A 89 -3.98 0.50 -10.61
N LYS A 90 -3.97 1.26 -11.72
CA LYS A 90 -4.60 0.88 -12.99
C LYS A 90 -4.00 -0.41 -13.55
N SER A 91 -2.69 -0.53 -13.57
CA SER A 91 -2.00 -1.72 -14.10
C SER A 91 -2.24 -2.97 -13.25
N LEU A 92 -2.46 -2.79 -11.95
CA LEU A 92 -2.84 -3.85 -11.02
C LEU A 92 -4.32 -4.22 -11.09
N GLY A 93 -5.09 -3.61 -12.02
CA GLY A 93 -6.48 -3.96 -12.27
C GLY A 93 -7.49 -3.23 -11.37
N MET A 94 -7.12 -2.10 -10.76
CA MET A 94 -8.10 -1.30 -10.03
C MET A 94 -9.20 -0.83 -10.99
N PRO A 95 -10.50 -1.03 -10.66
CA PRO A 95 -11.61 -0.62 -11.50
C PRO A 95 -11.58 0.88 -11.84
N ALA A 96 -11.91 1.24 -13.08
CA ALA A 96 -11.88 2.62 -13.56
C ALA A 96 -12.73 3.58 -12.71
N ASP A 97 -13.87 3.11 -12.19
CA ASP A 97 -14.72 3.91 -11.29
C ASP A 97 -14.03 4.21 -9.94
N MET A 98 -13.30 3.25 -9.40
CA MET A 98 -12.51 3.46 -8.19
C MET A 98 -11.35 4.42 -8.43
N LEU A 99 -10.65 4.30 -9.56
CA LEU A 99 -9.56 5.21 -9.95
C LEU A 99 -10.07 6.64 -10.11
N ARG A 100 -11.24 6.81 -10.74
CA ARG A 100 -11.86 8.14 -10.90
C ARG A 100 -12.18 8.77 -9.54
N ARG A 101 -12.86 8.04 -8.66
CA ARG A 101 -13.17 8.53 -7.30
C ARG A 101 -11.91 8.83 -6.49
N ALA A 102 -10.90 8.00 -6.59
CA ALA A 102 -9.61 8.22 -5.93
C ALA A 102 -8.90 9.47 -6.46
N SER A 103 -8.90 9.67 -7.78
CA SER A 103 -8.34 10.87 -8.40
C SER A 103 -9.10 12.14 -8.00
N GLN A 104 -10.42 12.09 -7.96
CA GLN A 104 -11.24 13.20 -7.49
C GLN A 104 -11.02 13.52 -6.00
N ALA A 105 -10.88 12.48 -5.17
CA ALA A 105 -10.57 12.68 -3.75
C ALA A 105 -9.18 13.30 -3.51
N ALA A 106 -8.21 12.98 -4.37
CA ALA A 106 -6.84 13.49 -4.24
C ALA A 106 -6.65 14.90 -4.82
N TYR A 107 -7.33 15.22 -5.93
CA TYR A 107 -7.09 16.43 -6.72
C TYR A 107 -8.32 17.31 -6.94
N GLY A 108 -9.43 17.01 -6.27
CA GLY A 108 -10.70 17.73 -6.41
C GLY A 108 -11.56 17.21 -7.59
N GLU A 109 -12.67 17.89 -7.86
CA GLU A 109 -13.70 17.43 -8.80
C GLU A 109 -13.19 17.12 -10.21
N ASN A 110 -12.19 17.86 -10.68
CA ASN A 110 -11.60 17.64 -12.00
C ASN A 110 -10.61 16.46 -12.03
N GLY A 111 -10.21 15.94 -10.87
CA GLY A 111 -9.22 14.86 -10.78
C GLY A 111 -7.86 15.22 -11.38
N SER A 112 -7.00 14.23 -11.60
CA SER A 112 -5.76 14.40 -12.35
C SER A 112 -6.07 14.30 -13.86
N PRO A 113 -5.73 15.30 -14.69
CA PRO A 113 -5.99 15.27 -16.13
C PRO A 113 -5.42 14.01 -16.80
N ASP A 114 -4.17 13.68 -16.49
CA ASP A 114 -3.48 12.50 -17.04
C ASP A 114 -4.20 11.17 -16.75
N ILE A 115 -4.90 11.08 -15.63
CA ILE A 115 -5.65 9.89 -15.26
C ILE A 115 -7.04 9.92 -15.84
N MET A 116 -7.68 11.08 -15.86
CA MET A 116 -9.05 11.22 -16.39
C MET A 116 -9.07 10.95 -17.90
N ASP A 117 -8.10 11.46 -18.65
CA ASP A 117 -7.95 11.20 -20.10
C ASP A 117 -7.62 9.74 -20.42
N ALA A 118 -6.94 9.05 -19.49
CA ALA A 118 -6.58 7.64 -19.63
C ALA A 118 -7.71 6.67 -19.23
N LEU A 119 -8.83 7.17 -18.70
CA LEU A 119 -9.98 6.35 -18.29
C LEU A 119 -11.09 6.44 -19.35
N PRO A 120 -11.80 5.34 -19.66
CA PRO A 120 -12.91 5.37 -20.60
C PRO A 120 -14.03 6.28 -20.10
N GLU A 121 -14.54 7.12 -20.99
CA GLU A 121 -15.54 8.16 -20.71
C GLU A 121 -16.91 7.60 -20.30
N GLN A 122 -17.21 6.39 -20.77
CA GLN A 122 -18.44 5.68 -20.43
C GLN A 122 -18.12 4.42 -19.62
N LEU A 123 -18.37 4.53 -18.34
CA LEU A 123 -18.59 3.33 -17.52
C LEU A 123 -20.03 2.87 -17.78
N GLU A 124 -20.20 1.84 -18.61
CA GLU A 124 -21.35 0.96 -18.40
C GLU A 124 -21.36 0.61 -16.93
N ARG A 125 -22.41 1.02 -16.22
CA ARG A 125 -22.69 0.55 -14.86
C ARG A 125 -22.86 -0.97 -14.96
N ARG A 126 -21.74 -1.69 -14.94
CA ARG A 126 -21.80 -3.10 -14.61
C ARG A 126 -22.37 -3.12 -13.21
N SER A 127 -23.65 -3.43 -13.13
CA SER A 127 -24.29 -3.81 -11.87
C SER A 127 -23.28 -4.73 -11.19
N ALA A 128 -22.84 -4.35 -9.99
CA ALA A 128 -21.98 -5.21 -9.20
C ALA A 128 -22.55 -6.61 -9.28
N PRO A 129 -21.74 -7.65 -9.57
CA PRO A 129 -22.26 -8.98 -9.59
C PRO A 129 -22.94 -9.16 -8.25
N VAL A 130 -24.25 -9.35 -8.28
CA VAL A 130 -24.99 -9.76 -7.10
C VAL A 130 -24.33 -11.08 -6.75
N ILE A 131 -23.50 -11.05 -5.72
CA ILE A 131 -22.99 -12.28 -5.11
C ILE A 131 -24.25 -12.95 -4.59
N GLN A 132 -24.89 -13.74 -5.42
CA GLN A 132 -25.83 -14.72 -4.94
C GLN A 132 -25.01 -15.55 -3.97
N LYS A 133 -25.27 -15.34 -2.69
CA LYS A 133 -24.82 -16.29 -1.68
C LYS A 133 -25.50 -17.60 -2.07
N GLU A 134 -24.83 -18.38 -2.91
CA GLU A 134 -25.15 -19.79 -3.00
C GLU A 134 -25.21 -20.25 -1.56
N LYS A 135 -26.37 -20.77 -1.16
CA LYS A 135 -26.48 -21.50 0.08
C LYS A 135 -25.58 -22.72 -0.13
N ILE A 136 -24.29 -22.55 0.24
CA ILE A 136 -23.38 -23.66 0.36
C ILE A 136 -24.06 -24.57 1.38
N HIS A 137 -24.69 -25.61 0.90
CA HIS A 137 -25.01 -26.76 1.74
C HIS A 137 -23.64 -27.24 2.25
N LYS A 138 -23.27 -26.77 3.44
CA LYS A 138 -22.07 -27.21 4.12
C LYS A 138 -22.19 -28.72 4.32
N ASN A 139 -21.54 -29.44 3.44
CA ASN A 139 -21.32 -30.86 3.64
C ASN A 139 -20.22 -30.94 4.70
N HIS A 140 -20.64 -31.00 5.99
CA HIS A 140 -19.72 -31.01 7.13
C HIS A 140 -18.69 -32.14 7.05
N GLN A 141 -18.95 -33.20 6.29
CA GLN A 141 -18.00 -34.29 6.04
C GLN A 141 -16.78 -33.84 5.24
N THR A 142 -16.94 -33.04 4.18
CA THR A 142 -15.83 -32.57 3.32
C THR A 142 -14.92 -31.58 4.00
N GLU A 143 -15.43 -30.77 4.93
CA GLU A 143 -14.59 -29.80 5.69
C GLU A 143 -13.77 -30.50 6.77
N ALA A 144 -14.30 -31.54 7.39
CA ALA A 144 -13.62 -32.29 8.45
C ALA A 144 -12.51 -33.21 7.91
N ASP A 145 -12.66 -33.71 6.68
CA ASP A 145 -11.67 -34.56 6.00
C ASP A 145 -10.42 -33.75 5.55
N ALA A 146 -10.50 -32.42 5.55
CA ALA A 146 -9.35 -31.55 5.25
C ALA A 146 -8.30 -31.53 6.35
N PHE A 147 -8.65 -31.93 7.59
CA PHE A 147 -7.73 -31.88 8.73
C PHE A 147 -6.99 -33.20 8.93
N ARG A 148 -5.68 -33.11 9.14
CA ARG A 148 -4.80 -34.26 9.37
C ARG A 148 -4.38 -34.36 10.83
N LEU A 149 -3.95 -35.54 11.22
CA LEU A 149 -3.36 -35.80 12.55
C LEU A 149 -2.13 -34.88 12.74
N GLY A 150 -2.12 -34.09 13.83
CA GLY A 150 -1.07 -33.14 14.12
C GLY A 150 -1.36 -31.71 13.68
N ASP A 151 -2.41 -31.45 12.91
CA ASP A 151 -2.76 -30.09 12.50
C ASP A 151 -3.12 -29.21 13.70
N CYS A 152 -2.63 -27.96 13.66
CA CYS A 152 -2.96 -26.95 14.65
C CYS A 152 -4.25 -26.25 14.22
N VAL A 153 -5.29 -26.34 15.06
CA VAL A 153 -6.62 -25.79 14.76
C VAL A 153 -7.12 -24.88 15.85
N MET A 154 -7.97 -23.92 15.48
CA MET A 154 -8.66 -23.06 16.43
C MET A 154 -10.06 -23.57 16.70
N VAL A 155 -10.37 -23.88 17.96
CA VAL A 155 -11.66 -24.39 18.40
C VAL A 155 -12.56 -23.26 18.86
N TYR A 156 -13.73 -23.14 18.25
CA TYR A 156 -14.76 -22.16 18.61
C TYR A 156 -15.84 -22.77 19.51
N PRO A 157 -16.53 -21.99 20.35
CA PRO A 157 -16.52 -20.53 20.42
C PRO A 157 -15.37 -19.92 21.24
N ASP A 158 -14.65 -20.73 22.02
CA ASP A 158 -13.67 -20.27 23.01
C ASP A 158 -12.37 -19.74 22.41
N LYS A 159 -12.17 -19.82 21.09
CA LYS A 159 -10.96 -19.43 20.34
C LYS A 159 -9.68 -20.03 20.93
N LYS A 160 -9.74 -21.30 21.37
CA LYS A 160 -8.60 -22.02 21.91
C LYS A 160 -7.86 -22.77 20.82
N THR A 161 -6.55 -22.73 20.86
CA THR A 161 -5.70 -23.50 19.95
C THR A 161 -5.56 -24.92 20.46
N GLY A 162 -5.70 -25.88 19.55
CA GLY A 162 -5.53 -27.32 19.87
C GLY A 162 -4.89 -28.06 18.70
N ILE A 163 -4.52 -29.29 18.93
CA ILE A 163 -3.91 -30.18 17.95
C ILE A 163 -4.89 -31.32 17.62
N VAL A 164 -5.09 -31.60 16.34
CA VAL A 164 -5.92 -32.73 15.90
C VAL A 164 -5.25 -34.04 16.31
N CYS A 165 -5.85 -34.77 17.23
CA CYS A 165 -5.34 -36.04 17.75
C CYS A 165 -6.12 -37.26 17.20
N ARG A 166 -7.21 -37.06 16.48
CA ARG A 166 -7.92 -38.07 15.69
C ARG A 166 -8.62 -37.41 14.52
N THR A 167 -8.50 -38.00 13.32
CA THR A 167 -9.17 -37.56 12.09
C THR A 167 -10.68 -37.75 12.16
N ALA A 168 -11.40 -37.14 11.24
CA ALA A 168 -12.86 -37.17 11.20
C ALA A 168 -13.41 -38.60 11.14
N ASN A 169 -14.48 -38.84 11.89
CA ASN A 169 -15.28 -40.04 11.77
C ASN A 169 -16.36 -39.84 10.68
N GLU A 170 -17.15 -40.87 10.42
CA GLU A 170 -18.27 -40.85 9.44
C GLU A 170 -19.30 -39.73 9.68
N LYS A 171 -19.34 -39.15 10.87
CA LYS A 171 -20.21 -38.02 11.24
C LYS A 171 -19.50 -36.65 11.11
N GLY A 172 -18.25 -36.60 10.62
CA GLY A 172 -17.48 -35.40 10.46
C GLY A 172 -16.94 -34.81 11.80
N VAL A 173 -16.82 -35.65 12.84
CA VAL A 173 -16.34 -35.21 14.17
C VAL A 173 -14.86 -35.53 14.32
N LEU A 174 -14.06 -34.48 14.63
CA LEU A 174 -12.62 -34.55 14.93
C LEU A 174 -12.38 -34.61 16.42
N GLN A 175 -11.29 -35.26 16.83
CA GLN A 175 -10.79 -35.11 18.20
C GLN A 175 -9.63 -34.14 18.26
N VAL A 176 -9.75 -33.10 19.09
CA VAL A 176 -8.75 -32.08 19.28
C VAL A 176 -8.26 -32.09 20.72
N GLN A 177 -6.95 -32.12 20.90
CA GLN A 177 -6.28 -31.98 22.20
C GLN A 177 -6.02 -30.52 22.47
N LEU A 178 -6.67 -29.95 23.48
CA LEU A 178 -6.28 -28.67 24.08
C LEU A 178 -5.23 -28.91 25.17
N GLN A 179 -4.58 -27.81 25.64
CA GLN A 179 -3.50 -27.91 26.65
C GLN A 179 -3.89 -28.78 27.86
N ASP A 180 -5.15 -28.72 28.28
CA ASP A 180 -5.61 -29.45 29.49
C ASP A 180 -6.80 -30.40 29.24
N LYS A 181 -7.40 -30.44 28.07
CA LYS A 181 -8.63 -31.20 27.77
C LYS A 181 -8.66 -31.73 26.34
N LYS A 182 -9.33 -32.88 26.15
CA LYS A 182 -9.72 -33.41 24.84
C LYS A 182 -11.13 -32.94 24.51
N ILE A 183 -11.33 -32.43 23.32
CA ILE A 183 -12.65 -32.04 22.79
C ILE A 183 -12.93 -32.89 21.55
N TRP A 184 -14.17 -33.39 21.46
CA TRP A 184 -14.67 -34.19 20.34
C TRP A 184 -15.48 -33.31 19.42
#